data_7eba87322fc9e61256e4964763d16dca
#
_entry.id   7eba87322fc9e61256e4964763d16dca
#
_cell.length_a   1.000
_cell.length_b   1.000
_cell.length_c   1.000
_cell.angle_alpha   90.00
_cell.angle_beta   90.00
_cell.angle_gamma   90.00
#
_symmetry.space_group_name_H-M   'P 1'
#
loop_
_entity.id
_entity.type
_entity.pdbx_description
1 polymer ?
#
loop_
_entity_poly.entity_id
_entity_poly.type
_entity_poly.pdbx_seq_one_letter_code
_entity_poly.pdbx_strand_id
1 'polypeptide(L)'
;MKKIIGYLGVGLRELFWIAVAVAVVFGGITGFRYLGENREVIEPTVVERPTTLVETAEIFLIDSPLPIRGEGFMQPHRSANLASQVGGQVIELHPAITERGAFKQGEVLVRLDDSAERATLTQTQANIDGTRARLDLNQILLERTEKLRSSGSASQASLDQVRSTQQELSASLNSLIAAQNVAEVSLGRKIVAAPFDGAVLSKNLDIGSVVNGGQAIAEIFTEDRMEIDVPVREADAALIPGLFEGASPSATVSV
;
A
#
# COMPACT_ATOMS: atom_id res chain seq x y z
N MET A 1 -146.14 6.85 0.99
CA MET A 1 -145.17 6.12 0.18
C MET A 1 -144.06 7.03 -0.46
N LYS A 2 -143.33 7.90 0.30
CA LYS A 2 -142.28 8.80 -0.30
C LYS A 2 -140.98 8.93 0.50
N LYS A 3 -140.68 8.05 1.53
CA LYS A 3 -139.47 8.12 2.33
C LYS A 3 -138.49 6.92 2.24
N ILE A 4 -138.75 5.93 1.45
CA ILE A 4 -137.85 4.71 1.34
C ILE A 4 -136.92 4.77 0.13
N ILE A 5 -137.09 5.67 -0.82
CA ILE A 5 -136.24 5.72 -2.06
C ILE A 5 -134.98 6.54 -1.87
N GLY A 6 -134.80 7.34 -0.74
CA GLY A 6 -133.63 8.20 -0.49
C GLY A 6 -132.39 7.47 0.04
N TYR A 7 -132.51 6.34 0.71
CA TYR A 7 -131.35 5.62 1.37
C TYR A 7 -130.67 4.58 0.44
N LEU A 8 -131.37 4.15 -0.59
CA LEU A 8 -130.68 3.19 -1.55
C LEU A 8 -129.63 3.84 -2.45
N GLY A 9 -129.75 5.15 -2.71
CA GLY A 9 -128.85 5.85 -3.61
C GLY A 9 -127.48 6.23 -2.92
N VAL A 10 -127.48 6.44 -1.60
CA VAL A 10 -126.30 6.81 -0.86
C VAL A 10 -125.39 5.56 -0.66
N GLY A 11 -126.02 4.40 -0.35
CA GLY A 11 -125.24 3.16 -0.15
C GLY A 11 -124.52 2.67 -1.38
N LEU A 12 -125.18 2.84 -2.60
CA LEU A 12 -124.54 2.42 -3.88
C LEU A 12 -123.36 3.30 -4.25
N ARG A 13 -123.36 4.59 -3.90
CA ARG A 13 -122.30 5.54 -4.14
C ARG A 13 -121.06 5.27 -3.26
N GLU A 14 -121.32 4.95 -2.04
CA GLU A 14 -120.20 4.60 -1.10
C GLU A 14 -119.56 3.25 -1.47
N LEU A 15 -120.40 2.24 -1.85
CA LEU A 15 -119.91 0.96 -2.37
C LEU A 15 -119.05 1.12 -3.63
N PHE A 16 -119.50 2.04 -4.57
CA PHE A 16 -118.71 2.34 -5.75
C PHE A 16 -117.34 2.93 -5.41
N TRP A 17 -117.30 3.89 -4.46
CA TRP A 17 -115.98 4.47 -4.09
C TRP A 17 -115.07 3.46 -3.35
N ILE A 18 -115.63 2.56 -2.54
CA ILE A 18 -114.89 1.47 -1.93
C ILE A 18 -114.35 0.49 -3.01
N ALA A 19 -115.21 0.15 -3.98
CA ALA A 19 -114.81 -0.72 -5.10
C ALA A 19 -113.66 -0.08 -5.92
N VAL A 20 -113.78 1.25 -6.19
CA VAL A 20 -112.66 1.99 -6.86
C VAL A 20 -111.42 2.02 -6.00
N ALA A 21 -111.50 2.26 -4.70
CA ALA A 21 -110.33 2.27 -3.82
C ALA A 21 -109.63 0.87 -3.81
N VAL A 22 -110.42 -0.20 -3.70
CA VAL A 22 -109.90 -1.58 -3.75
C VAL A 22 -109.28 -1.88 -5.10
N ALA A 23 -109.88 -1.43 -6.23
CA ALA A 23 -109.29 -1.62 -7.54
C ALA A 23 -107.98 -0.88 -7.74
N VAL A 24 -107.86 0.35 -7.18
CA VAL A 24 -106.61 1.13 -7.24
C VAL A 24 -105.53 0.47 -6.38
N VAL A 25 -105.85 -0.01 -5.18
CA VAL A 25 -104.93 -0.71 -4.30
C VAL A 25 -104.46 -2.04 -4.98
N PHE A 26 -105.47 -2.78 -5.51
CA PHE A 26 -105.13 -4.05 -6.19
C PHE A 26 -104.33 -3.81 -7.46
N GLY A 27 -104.68 -2.78 -8.25
CA GLY A 27 -103.91 -2.35 -9.42
C GLY A 27 -102.49 -1.89 -9.04
N GLY A 28 -102.33 -1.17 -7.92
CA GLY A 28 -101.05 -0.74 -7.41
C GLY A 28 -100.18 -1.90 -6.94
N ILE A 29 -100.75 -2.88 -6.25
CA ILE A 29 -100.03 -4.05 -5.76
C ILE A 29 -99.61 -4.95 -6.97
N THR A 30 -100.51 -5.18 -7.93
CA THR A 30 -100.20 -5.97 -9.10
C THR A 30 -99.18 -5.27 -10.05
N GLY A 31 -99.30 -3.94 -10.19
CA GLY A 31 -98.35 -3.13 -10.94
C GLY A 31 -96.96 -3.15 -10.30
N PHE A 32 -96.90 -3.03 -8.96
CA PHE A 32 -95.67 -3.07 -8.22
C PHE A 32 -94.96 -4.45 -8.32
N ARG A 33 -95.77 -5.53 -8.25
CA ARG A 33 -95.25 -6.87 -8.42
C ARG A 33 -94.73 -7.07 -9.88
N TYR A 34 -95.48 -6.61 -10.88
CA TYR A 34 -95.07 -6.73 -12.29
C TYR A 34 -93.81 -5.93 -12.61
N LEU A 35 -93.67 -4.71 -11.99
CA LEU A 35 -92.46 -3.95 -12.12
C LEU A 35 -91.27 -4.58 -11.32
N GLY A 36 -91.61 -5.24 -10.21
CA GLY A 36 -90.57 -5.92 -9.41
C GLY A 36 -90.00 -7.19 -10.05
N GLU A 37 -90.86 -7.97 -10.71
CA GLU A 37 -90.46 -9.20 -11.40
C GLU A 37 -89.73 -8.93 -12.70
N ASN A 38 -89.96 -7.78 -13.33
CA ASN A 38 -89.24 -7.38 -14.57
C ASN A 38 -88.01 -6.51 -14.33
N ARG A 39 -87.41 -6.56 -13.14
CA ARG A 39 -86.12 -5.96 -12.94
C ARG A 39 -85.08 -6.84 -13.65
N GLU A 40 -84.47 -6.32 -14.71
CA GLU A 40 -83.26 -6.90 -15.25
C GLU A 40 -82.24 -7.00 -14.13
N VAL A 41 -81.94 -8.21 -13.67
CA VAL A 41 -80.81 -8.50 -12.80
C VAL A 41 -79.58 -8.26 -13.64
N ILE A 42 -78.95 -7.12 -13.42
CA ILE A 42 -77.63 -6.88 -13.99
C ILE A 42 -76.72 -7.89 -13.31
N GLU A 43 -76.42 -9.02 -13.98
CA GLU A 43 -75.39 -9.92 -13.53
C GLU A 43 -74.10 -9.10 -13.42
N PRO A 44 -73.36 -9.14 -12.32
CA PRO A 44 -72.10 -8.48 -12.25
C PRO A 44 -71.19 -9.10 -13.30
N THR A 45 -70.92 -8.36 -14.35
CA THR A 45 -69.90 -8.73 -15.32
C THR A 45 -68.61 -8.81 -14.52
N VAL A 46 -68.10 -10.01 -14.27
CA VAL A 46 -66.79 -10.24 -13.76
C VAL A 46 -65.86 -9.64 -14.81
N VAL A 47 -65.42 -8.40 -14.57
CA VAL A 47 -64.35 -7.81 -15.33
C VAL A 47 -63.12 -8.66 -15.02
N GLU A 48 -62.83 -9.65 -15.83
CA GLU A 48 -61.55 -10.31 -15.83
C GLU A 48 -60.52 -9.18 -15.97
N ARG A 49 -59.82 -8.89 -14.87
CA ARG A 49 -58.69 -7.97 -14.91
C ARG A 49 -57.75 -8.57 -15.96
N PRO A 50 -57.34 -7.81 -16.99
CA PRO A 50 -56.39 -8.31 -17.96
C PRO A 50 -55.17 -8.77 -17.18
N THR A 51 -54.88 -10.05 -17.21
CA THR A 51 -53.66 -10.59 -16.69
C THR A 51 -52.54 -9.91 -17.49
N THR A 52 -51.81 -9.00 -16.80
CA THR A 52 -50.59 -8.46 -17.37
C THR A 52 -49.68 -9.63 -17.65
N LEU A 53 -49.32 -9.82 -18.92
CA LEU A 53 -48.25 -10.72 -19.26
C LEU A 53 -46.98 -10.23 -18.56
N VAL A 54 -46.55 -10.95 -17.55
CA VAL A 54 -45.26 -10.71 -16.88
C VAL A 54 -44.28 -11.68 -17.56
N GLU A 55 -43.32 -11.12 -18.23
CA GLU A 55 -42.20 -11.90 -18.74
C GLU A 55 -41.38 -12.37 -17.56
N THR A 56 -41.45 -13.63 -17.23
CA THR A 56 -40.65 -14.22 -16.15
C THR A 56 -39.37 -14.79 -16.74
N ALA A 57 -38.22 -14.27 -16.32
CA ALA A 57 -36.94 -14.88 -16.60
C ALA A 57 -36.62 -15.93 -15.54
N GLU A 58 -36.19 -17.08 -15.98
CA GLU A 58 -35.69 -18.12 -15.08
C GLU A 58 -34.34 -17.68 -14.50
N ILE A 59 -34.26 -17.49 -13.19
CA ILE A 59 -33.03 -17.12 -12.52
C ILE A 59 -32.25 -18.38 -12.22
N PHE A 60 -31.13 -18.56 -12.90
CA PHE A 60 -30.17 -19.61 -12.58
C PHE A 60 -29.17 -19.08 -11.54
N LEU A 61 -29.00 -19.78 -10.44
CA LEU A 61 -27.89 -19.56 -9.54
C LEU A 61 -26.61 -19.99 -10.27
N ILE A 62 -25.79 -19.03 -10.65
CA ILE A 62 -24.46 -19.31 -11.20
C ILE A 62 -23.55 -19.56 -9.98
N ASP A 63 -23.15 -20.83 -9.82
CA ASP A 63 -22.23 -21.28 -8.76
C ASP A 63 -20.74 -21.01 -9.16
N SER A 64 -20.56 -20.15 -10.15
CA SER A 64 -19.24 -19.76 -10.65
C SER A 64 -18.84 -18.43 -10.02
N PRO A 65 -17.60 -18.28 -9.53
CA PRO A 65 -17.13 -17.01 -9.00
C PRO A 65 -17.18 -15.93 -10.07
N LEU A 66 -17.75 -14.78 -9.73
CA LEU A 66 -17.83 -13.64 -10.62
C LEU A 66 -16.44 -13.03 -10.78
N PRO A 67 -15.84 -13.00 -11.97
CA PRO A 67 -14.52 -12.42 -12.14
C PRO A 67 -14.59 -10.90 -12.03
N ILE A 68 -13.98 -10.34 -10.99
CA ILE A 68 -13.77 -8.91 -10.87
C ILE A 68 -12.45 -8.58 -11.56
N ARG A 69 -12.50 -7.76 -12.59
CA ARG A 69 -11.33 -7.33 -13.34
C ARG A 69 -10.92 -5.93 -12.89
N GLY A 70 -9.64 -5.77 -12.62
CA GLY A 70 -9.02 -4.48 -12.31
C GLY A 70 -7.70 -4.36 -13.05
N GLU A 71 -7.30 -3.14 -13.31
CA GLU A 71 -5.99 -2.81 -13.89
C GLU A 71 -5.18 -2.07 -12.84
N GLY A 72 -3.90 -2.37 -12.73
CA GLY A 72 -3.00 -1.75 -11.77
C GLY A 72 -1.57 -1.74 -12.28
N PHE A 73 -0.72 -0.95 -11.63
CA PHE A 73 0.71 -0.91 -11.92
C PHE A 73 1.45 -1.80 -10.94
N MET A 74 2.32 -2.66 -11.49
CA MET A 74 3.22 -3.46 -10.70
C MET A 74 4.35 -2.56 -10.18
N GLN A 75 4.57 -2.57 -8.87
CA GLN A 75 5.64 -1.85 -8.21
C GLN A 75 6.36 -2.77 -7.21
N PRO A 76 7.66 -2.55 -6.97
CA PRO A 76 8.37 -3.34 -6.00
C PRO A 76 7.90 -3.02 -4.58
N HIS A 77 7.76 -4.05 -3.74
CA HIS A 77 7.43 -3.88 -2.32
C HIS A 77 8.46 -3.01 -1.57
N ARG A 78 9.74 -3.10 -1.96
CA ARG A 78 10.82 -2.31 -1.37
C ARG A 78 11.68 -1.70 -2.46
N SER A 79 11.78 -0.38 -2.46
CA SER A 79 12.76 0.37 -3.24
C SER A 79 13.64 1.22 -2.32
N ALA A 80 14.84 1.51 -2.75
CA ALA A 80 15.78 2.38 -2.03
C ALA A 80 16.58 3.23 -3.00
N ASN A 81 16.82 4.48 -2.62
CA ASN A 81 17.76 5.33 -3.34
C ASN A 81 19.18 5.01 -2.88
N LEU A 82 19.97 4.45 -3.78
CA LEU A 82 21.41 4.27 -3.59
C LEU A 82 22.08 5.63 -3.74
N ALA A 83 22.71 6.10 -2.67
CA ALA A 83 23.37 7.40 -2.65
C ALA A 83 24.86 7.28 -2.33
N SER A 84 25.69 8.17 -2.89
CA SER A 84 27.08 8.27 -2.49
C SER A 84 27.22 8.87 -1.10
N GLN A 85 28.08 8.29 -0.25
CA GLN A 85 28.38 8.88 1.06
C GLN A 85 29.38 10.06 0.97
N VAL A 86 30.20 10.09 -0.09
CA VAL A 86 31.26 11.09 -0.29
C VAL A 86 31.27 11.60 -1.73
N GLY A 87 31.87 12.77 -1.95
CA GLY A 87 32.04 13.29 -3.30
C GLY A 87 33.19 12.60 -4.03
N GLY A 88 33.10 12.59 -5.37
CA GLY A 88 34.15 12.09 -6.24
C GLY A 88 33.69 11.90 -7.69
N GLN A 89 34.66 11.64 -8.58
CA GLN A 89 34.37 11.29 -9.95
C GLN A 89 34.09 9.79 -10.06
N VAL A 90 33.09 9.41 -10.81
CA VAL A 90 32.75 8.00 -11.11
C VAL A 90 33.75 7.46 -12.10
N ILE A 91 34.50 6.44 -11.71
CA ILE A 91 35.50 5.78 -12.57
C ILE A 91 35.05 4.41 -13.08
N GLU A 92 34.10 3.76 -12.35
CA GLU A 92 33.61 2.44 -12.71
C GLU A 92 32.14 2.31 -12.32
N LEU A 93 31.35 1.72 -13.20
CA LEU A 93 29.96 1.36 -12.96
C LEU A 93 29.75 -0.12 -13.20
N HIS A 94 29.03 -0.79 -12.30
CA HIS A 94 28.66 -2.19 -12.49
C HIS A 94 27.74 -2.34 -13.72
N PRO A 95 27.83 -3.42 -14.51
CA PRO A 95 26.93 -3.66 -15.65
C PRO A 95 25.45 -3.59 -15.28
N ALA A 96 25.07 -4.07 -14.10
CA ALA A 96 23.69 -3.99 -13.62
C ALA A 96 23.13 -2.56 -13.57
N ILE A 97 23.96 -1.55 -13.27
CA ILE A 97 23.53 -0.14 -13.30
C ILE A 97 23.33 0.34 -14.74
N THR A 98 24.22 -0.05 -15.63
CA THR A 98 24.18 0.39 -17.03
C THR A 98 23.03 -0.27 -17.79
N GLU A 99 22.76 -1.54 -17.55
CA GLU A 99 21.81 -2.38 -18.28
C GLU A 99 20.48 -2.57 -17.54
N ARG A 100 20.31 -1.95 -16.37
CA ARG A 100 19.18 -2.18 -15.46
C ARG A 100 19.02 -3.66 -15.09
N GLY A 101 20.15 -4.29 -14.77
CA GLY A 101 20.23 -5.71 -14.42
C GLY A 101 20.13 -5.97 -12.94
N ALA A 102 20.18 -7.26 -12.59
CA ALA A 102 20.21 -7.74 -11.21
C ALA A 102 21.63 -7.70 -10.62
N PHE A 103 21.69 -7.58 -9.30
CA PHE A 103 22.92 -7.60 -8.51
C PHE A 103 22.71 -8.34 -7.19
N LYS A 104 23.79 -8.76 -6.55
CA LYS A 104 23.78 -9.38 -5.23
C LYS A 104 24.25 -8.43 -4.13
N GLN A 105 23.81 -8.69 -2.91
CA GLN A 105 24.27 -7.96 -1.73
C GLN A 105 25.81 -7.99 -1.64
N GLY A 106 26.40 -6.82 -1.39
CA GLY A 106 27.83 -6.64 -1.27
C GLY A 106 28.58 -6.45 -2.60
N GLU A 107 27.94 -6.64 -3.76
CA GLU A 107 28.55 -6.32 -5.05
C GLU A 107 28.81 -4.82 -5.17
N VAL A 108 29.98 -4.48 -5.74
CA VAL A 108 30.37 -3.09 -5.96
C VAL A 108 29.62 -2.56 -7.16
N LEU A 109 28.69 -1.65 -6.92
CA LEU A 109 27.87 -1.06 -7.96
C LEU A 109 28.51 0.17 -8.59
N VAL A 110 29.18 0.99 -7.77
CA VAL A 110 29.86 2.21 -8.23
C VAL A 110 31.20 2.34 -7.52
N ARG A 111 32.21 2.72 -8.25
CA ARG A 111 33.53 3.09 -7.73
C ARG A 111 33.82 4.54 -8.09
N LEU A 112 34.15 5.33 -7.07
CA LEU A 112 34.62 6.69 -7.22
C LEU A 112 36.18 6.71 -7.29
N ASP A 113 36.73 7.76 -7.87
CA ASP A 113 38.16 7.99 -7.83
C ASP A 113 38.66 8.07 -6.37
N ASP A 114 39.52 7.17 -6.01
CA ASP A 114 40.09 6.97 -4.69
C ASP A 114 41.58 7.27 -4.59
N SER A 115 42.15 7.86 -5.64
CA SER A 115 43.60 8.11 -5.79
C SER A 115 44.17 8.96 -4.65
N ALA A 116 43.45 10.00 -4.23
CA ALA A 116 43.82 10.88 -3.13
C ALA A 116 43.80 10.18 -1.77
N GLU A 117 42.75 9.37 -1.53
CA GLU A 117 42.58 8.61 -0.27
C GLU A 117 43.66 7.51 -0.17
N ARG A 118 43.99 6.82 -1.28
CA ARG A 118 45.10 5.84 -1.31
C ARG A 118 46.43 6.51 -1.01
N ALA A 119 46.69 7.69 -1.57
CA ALA A 119 47.91 8.44 -1.30
C ALA A 119 48.01 8.83 0.18
N THR A 120 46.88 9.30 0.78
CA THR A 120 46.79 9.65 2.20
C THR A 120 47.04 8.43 3.09
N LEU A 121 46.46 7.28 2.75
CA LEU A 121 46.66 6.02 3.51
C LEU A 121 48.12 5.59 3.43
N THR A 122 48.75 5.61 2.26
CA THR A 122 50.15 5.28 2.08
C THR A 122 51.05 6.20 2.87
N GLN A 123 50.79 7.52 2.88
CA GLN A 123 51.57 8.48 3.65
C GLN A 123 51.43 8.24 5.17
N THR A 124 50.22 7.95 5.63
CA THR A 124 49.97 7.65 7.05
C THR A 124 50.66 6.38 7.46
N GLN A 125 50.64 5.34 6.64
CA GLN A 125 51.38 4.09 6.86
C GLN A 125 52.88 4.33 6.99
N ALA A 126 53.47 5.12 6.07
CA ALA A 126 54.88 5.47 6.14
C ALA A 126 55.26 6.22 7.45
N ASN A 127 54.34 7.11 7.92
CA ASN A 127 54.55 7.81 9.19
C ASN A 127 54.49 6.85 10.40
N ILE A 128 53.57 5.86 10.37
CA ILE A 128 53.51 4.79 11.36
C ILE A 128 54.82 4.01 11.40
N ASP A 129 55.30 3.56 10.27
CA ASP A 129 56.49 2.76 10.18
C ASP A 129 57.74 3.55 10.65
N GLY A 130 57.84 4.83 10.29
CA GLY A 130 58.85 5.72 10.79
C GLY A 130 58.82 5.93 12.31
N THR A 131 57.59 6.03 12.88
CA THR A 131 57.43 6.19 14.34
C THR A 131 57.73 4.89 15.09
N ARG A 132 57.34 3.72 14.53
CA ARG A 132 57.73 2.39 15.05
C ARG A 132 59.23 2.23 15.12
N ALA A 133 59.95 2.56 14.04
CA ALA A 133 61.41 2.47 14.01
C ALA A 133 62.06 3.36 15.08
N ARG A 134 61.51 4.57 15.35
CA ARG A 134 61.98 5.44 16.42
C ARG A 134 61.68 4.86 17.81
N LEU A 135 60.51 4.24 17.96
CA LEU A 135 60.11 3.58 19.22
C LEU A 135 61.06 2.41 19.52
N ASP A 136 61.35 1.57 18.52
CA ASP A 136 62.30 0.45 18.67
C ASP A 136 63.71 0.93 19.04
N LEU A 137 64.19 2.00 18.39
CA LEU A 137 65.46 2.60 18.75
C LEU A 137 65.47 3.14 20.20
N ASN A 138 64.36 3.82 20.58
CA ASN A 138 64.22 4.33 21.95
C ASN A 138 64.13 3.20 22.97
N GLN A 139 63.48 2.07 22.66
CA GLN A 139 63.45 0.88 23.50
C GLN A 139 64.87 0.34 23.77
N ILE A 140 65.69 0.23 22.74
CA ILE A 140 67.11 -0.18 22.88
C ILE A 140 67.87 0.82 23.78
N LEU A 141 67.64 2.12 23.60
CA LEU A 141 68.26 3.16 24.42
C LEU A 141 67.77 3.08 25.87
N LEU A 142 66.49 2.78 26.12
CA LEU A 142 65.96 2.59 27.46
C LEU A 142 66.64 1.44 28.19
N GLU A 143 66.72 0.26 27.53
CA GLU A 143 67.40 -0.92 28.08
C GLU A 143 68.89 -0.64 28.43
N ARG A 144 69.59 0.07 27.54
CA ARG A 144 70.99 0.47 27.76
C ARG A 144 71.10 1.44 28.96
N THR A 145 70.21 2.43 29.04
CA THR A 145 70.22 3.44 30.11
C THR A 145 69.89 2.81 31.46
N GLU A 146 68.98 1.84 31.52
CA GLU A 146 68.65 1.07 32.73
C GLU A 146 69.82 0.25 33.22
N LYS A 147 70.57 -0.42 32.30
CA LYS A 147 71.81 -1.12 32.64
C LYS A 147 72.88 -0.19 33.16
N LEU A 148 73.12 0.98 32.56
CA LEU A 148 74.09 1.98 32.98
C LEU A 148 73.70 2.59 34.36
N ARG A 149 72.41 2.77 34.60
CA ARG A 149 71.90 3.25 35.86
C ARG A 149 72.16 2.26 37.01
N SER A 150 71.94 0.95 36.73
CA SER A 150 72.22 -0.11 37.74
C SER A 150 73.69 -0.21 38.11
N SER A 151 74.62 0.14 37.20
CA SER A 151 76.02 0.22 37.43
C SER A 151 76.50 1.58 37.99
N GLY A 152 75.58 2.51 38.26
CA GLY A 152 75.91 3.86 38.77
C GLY A 152 76.46 4.83 37.71
N SER A 153 76.46 4.46 36.45
CA SER A 153 77.08 5.21 35.33
C SER A 153 76.07 6.14 34.59
N ALA A 154 74.79 6.13 34.94
CA ALA A 154 73.77 7.04 34.38
C ALA A 154 72.98 7.72 35.54
N SER A 155 72.49 8.95 35.31
CA SER A 155 71.67 9.69 36.25
C SER A 155 70.19 9.25 36.18
N GLN A 156 69.43 9.49 37.27
CA GLN A 156 67.98 9.27 37.26
C GLN A 156 67.29 10.13 36.20
N ALA A 157 67.70 11.40 36.07
CA ALA A 157 67.16 12.32 35.04
C ALA A 157 67.32 11.83 33.62
N SER A 158 68.46 11.15 33.30
CA SER A 158 68.65 10.55 31.97
C SER A 158 67.70 9.40 31.70
N LEU A 159 67.44 8.55 32.72
CA LEU A 159 66.45 7.47 32.60
C LEU A 159 65.04 8.00 32.41
N ASP A 160 64.68 9.00 33.22
CA ASP A 160 63.33 9.63 33.17
C ASP A 160 63.09 10.32 31.81
N GLN A 161 64.12 10.94 31.23
CA GLN A 161 64.08 11.53 29.89
C GLN A 161 63.79 10.47 28.79
N VAL A 162 64.48 9.33 28.83
CA VAL A 162 64.28 8.27 27.83
C VAL A 162 62.88 7.64 27.97
N ARG A 163 62.39 7.48 29.24
CA ARG A 163 61.01 7.00 29.47
C ARG A 163 59.97 7.99 28.97
N SER A 164 60.16 9.30 29.20
CA SER A 164 59.26 10.33 28.67
C SER A 164 59.23 10.29 27.15
N THR A 165 60.35 10.18 26.47
CA THR A 165 60.41 10.05 25.02
C THR A 165 59.70 8.77 24.51
N GLN A 166 59.82 7.65 25.25
CA GLN A 166 59.08 6.43 24.94
C GLN A 166 57.55 6.66 25.02
N GLN A 167 57.07 7.34 26.06
CA GLN A 167 55.67 7.67 26.22
C GLN A 167 55.16 8.59 25.10
N GLU A 168 55.95 9.62 24.74
CA GLU A 168 55.65 10.54 23.64
C GLU A 168 55.53 9.80 22.27
N LEU A 169 56.51 8.91 21.96
CA LEU A 169 56.49 8.11 20.74
C LEU A 169 55.32 7.13 20.71
N SER A 170 55.01 6.51 21.86
CA SER A 170 53.82 5.61 21.97
C SER A 170 52.51 6.36 21.74
N ALA A 171 52.36 7.54 22.33
CA ALA A 171 51.19 8.41 22.14
C ALA A 171 51.07 8.85 20.66
N SER A 172 52.22 9.23 20.06
CA SER A 172 52.26 9.60 18.64
C SER A 172 51.89 8.41 17.72
N LEU A 173 52.38 7.20 18.01
CA LEU A 173 52.02 5.99 17.26
C LEU A 173 50.50 5.73 17.35
N ASN A 174 49.92 5.82 18.53
CA ASN A 174 48.46 5.63 18.71
C ASN A 174 47.63 6.66 17.92
N SER A 175 48.11 7.92 17.89
CA SER A 175 47.47 8.98 17.09
C SER A 175 47.54 8.69 15.60
N LEU A 176 48.66 8.18 15.09
CA LEU A 176 48.83 7.82 13.67
C LEU A 176 47.99 6.60 13.30
N ILE A 177 47.84 5.60 14.18
CA ILE A 177 46.97 4.45 13.98
C ILE A 177 45.48 4.94 13.88
N ALA A 178 45.08 5.87 14.73
CA ALA A 178 43.75 6.47 14.63
C ALA A 178 43.56 7.21 13.30
N ALA A 179 44.57 7.94 12.83
CA ALA A 179 44.56 8.61 11.53
C ALA A 179 44.49 7.62 10.35
N GLN A 180 45.17 6.48 10.47
CA GLN A 180 45.07 5.39 9.49
C GLN A 180 43.63 4.86 9.38
N ASN A 181 42.99 4.57 10.51
CA ASN A 181 41.61 4.10 10.52
C ASN A 181 40.65 5.09 9.85
N VAL A 182 40.84 6.40 10.08
CA VAL A 182 40.06 7.44 9.38
C VAL A 182 40.29 7.41 7.88
N ALA A 183 41.54 7.24 7.43
CA ALA A 183 41.88 7.16 6.00
C ALA A 183 41.27 5.89 5.35
N GLU A 184 41.31 4.74 6.03
CA GLU A 184 40.71 3.49 5.59
C GLU A 184 39.19 3.62 5.44
N VAL A 185 38.49 4.21 6.41
CA VAL A 185 37.05 4.48 6.34
C VAL A 185 36.73 5.41 5.16
N SER A 186 37.54 6.45 4.96
CA SER A 186 37.37 7.39 3.85
C SER A 186 37.55 6.71 2.49
N LEU A 187 38.51 5.81 2.39
CA LEU A 187 38.75 4.99 1.22
C LEU A 187 37.59 4.02 0.95
N GLY A 188 37.07 3.36 2.00
CA GLY A 188 35.93 2.45 1.90
C GLY A 188 34.66 3.15 1.40
N ARG A 189 34.45 4.42 1.75
CA ARG A 189 33.30 5.22 1.27
C ARG A 189 33.33 5.59 -0.20
N LYS A 190 34.49 5.42 -0.89
CA LYS A 190 34.62 5.59 -2.33
C LYS A 190 34.02 4.44 -3.12
N ILE A 191 33.68 3.35 -2.46
CA ILE A 191 33.04 2.17 -3.02
C ILE A 191 31.57 2.16 -2.56
N VAL A 192 30.66 2.17 -3.52
CA VAL A 192 29.24 2.05 -3.24
C VAL A 192 28.81 0.63 -3.58
N ALA A 193 28.55 -0.17 -2.54
CA ALA A 193 28.11 -1.56 -2.67
C ALA A 193 26.61 -1.70 -2.50
N ALA A 194 26.06 -2.79 -3.03
CA ALA A 194 24.66 -3.15 -2.92
C ALA A 194 24.27 -3.50 -1.46
N PRO A 195 23.25 -2.88 -0.86
CA PRO A 195 22.83 -3.17 0.52
C PRO A 195 22.01 -4.46 0.65
N PHE A 196 21.44 -4.99 -0.45
CA PHE A 196 20.62 -6.20 -0.53
C PHE A 196 20.66 -6.77 -1.96
N ASP A 197 20.10 -7.96 -2.16
CA ASP A 197 19.91 -8.57 -3.47
C ASP A 197 18.76 -7.88 -4.21
N GLY A 198 18.93 -7.52 -5.47
CA GLY A 198 17.90 -6.83 -6.23
C GLY A 198 18.30 -6.43 -7.63
N ALA A 199 17.53 -5.50 -8.20
CA ALA A 199 17.78 -4.95 -9.52
C ALA A 199 17.73 -3.42 -9.52
N VAL A 200 18.23 -2.82 -10.61
CA VAL A 200 18.25 -1.36 -10.80
C VAL A 200 16.98 -0.92 -11.51
N LEU A 201 16.24 -0.03 -10.88
CA LEU A 201 15.04 0.59 -11.46
C LEU A 201 15.40 1.75 -12.38
N SER A 202 16.23 2.67 -11.87
CA SER A 202 16.70 3.83 -12.64
C SER A 202 18.13 4.21 -12.26
N LYS A 203 18.88 4.80 -13.20
CA LYS A 203 20.20 5.38 -12.97
C LYS A 203 20.19 6.89 -13.18
N ASN A 204 20.98 7.60 -12.37
CA ASN A 204 21.06 9.06 -12.41
C ASN A 204 22.46 9.59 -12.72
N LEU A 205 23.37 8.72 -13.16
CA LEU A 205 24.77 9.10 -13.46
C LEU A 205 25.40 8.19 -14.52
N ASP A 206 26.50 8.66 -15.08
CA ASP A 206 27.35 7.93 -16.02
C ASP A 206 28.82 7.96 -15.59
N ILE A 207 29.65 7.09 -16.21
CA ILE A 207 31.10 7.10 -15.99
C ILE A 207 31.64 8.50 -16.35
N GLY A 208 32.51 9.02 -15.50
CA GLY A 208 33.08 10.35 -15.65
C GLY A 208 32.28 11.46 -14.96
N SER A 209 31.03 11.19 -14.53
CA SER A 209 30.23 12.15 -13.75
C SER A 209 30.89 12.42 -12.40
N VAL A 210 30.70 13.66 -11.90
CA VAL A 210 31.11 14.02 -10.53
C VAL A 210 29.88 14.00 -9.64
N VAL A 211 29.95 13.25 -8.54
CA VAL A 211 28.91 13.15 -7.54
C VAL A 211 29.31 13.84 -6.25
N ASN A 212 28.31 14.33 -5.51
CA ASN A 212 28.48 14.88 -4.17
C ASN A 212 28.02 13.90 -3.10
N GLY A 213 28.47 14.09 -1.85
CA GLY A 213 27.96 13.31 -0.72
C GLY A 213 26.46 13.50 -0.55
N GLY A 214 25.70 12.41 -0.40
CA GLY A 214 24.23 12.39 -0.32
C GLY A 214 23.51 12.40 -1.68
N GLN A 215 24.21 12.51 -2.80
CA GLN A 215 23.59 12.50 -4.12
C GLN A 215 23.12 11.10 -4.48
N ALA A 216 21.85 10.98 -4.94
CA ALA A 216 21.28 9.73 -5.42
C ALA A 216 21.97 9.30 -6.75
N ILE A 217 22.43 8.07 -6.76
CA ILE A 217 23.15 7.42 -7.85
C ILE A 217 22.21 6.61 -8.73
N ALA A 218 21.40 5.80 -8.09
CA ALA A 218 20.45 4.89 -8.72
C ALA A 218 19.27 4.63 -7.76
N GLU A 219 18.15 4.26 -8.31
CA GLU A 219 17.05 3.65 -7.56
C GLU A 219 17.12 2.14 -7.75
N ILE A 220 17.13 1.42 -6.64
CA ILE A 220 17.26 -0.04 -6.59
C ILE A 220 16.05 -0.65 -5.88
N PHE A 221 15.69 -1.88 -6.21
CA PHE A 221 14.58 -2.57 -5.61
C PHE A 221 14.87 -4.06 -5.40
N THR A 222 14.11 -4.69 -4.50
CA THR A 222 14.15 -6.14 -4.29
C THR A 222 13.18 -6.83 -5.23
N GLU A 223 13.60 -7.94 -5.85
CA GLU A 223 12.77 -8.74 -6.77
C GLU A 223 11.94 -9.82 -6.04
N ASP A 224 12.11 -9.98 -4.72
CA ASP A 224 11.49 -11.03 -3.91
C ASP A 224 9.97 -10.89 -3.81
N ARG A 225 9.47 -9.66 -3.85
CA ARG A 225 8.04 -9.34 -3.74
C ARG A 225 7.68 -8.12 -4.56
N MET A 226 6.68 -8.32 -5.41
CA MET A 226 6.04 -7.24 -6.16
C MET A 226 4.63 -7.00 -5.64
N GLU A 227 4.18 -5.78 -5.65
CA GLU A 227 2.83 -5.35 -5.27
C GLU A 227 2.14 -4.72 -6.47
N ILE A 228 0.83 -4.92 -6.54
CA ILE A 228 0.00 -4.29 -7.56
C ILE A 228 -1.14 -3.59 -6.83
N ASP A 229 -1.19 -2.28 -6.96
CA ASP A 229 -2.32 -1.49 -6.49
C ASP A 229 -3.40 -1.47 -7.55
N VAL A 230 -4.50 -2.18 -7.28
CA VAL A 230 -5.65 -2.25 -8.19
C VAL A 230 -6.81 -1.47 -7.59
N PRO A 231 -7.19 -0.33 -8.17
CA PRO A 231 -8.38 0.40 -7.74
C PRO A 231 -9.64 -0.40 -8.07
N VAL A 232 -10.40 -0.79 -7.05
CA VAL A 232 -11.65 -1.52 -7.20
C VAL A 232 -12.81 -0.57 -6.91
N ARG A 233 -13.86 -0.61 -7.75
CA ARG A 233 -15.08 0.19 -7.51
C ARG A 233 -15.78 -0.32 -6.25
N GLU A 234 -16.39 0.59 -5.50
CA GLU A 234 -17.10 0.28 -4.25
C GLU A 234 -18.15 -0.83 -4.41
N ALA A 235 -18.87 -0.83 -5.53
CA ALA A 235 -19.86 -1.86 -5.85
C ALA A 235 -19.23 -3.26 -6.03
N ASP A 236 -18.04 -3.33 -6.60
CA ASP A 236 -17.32 -4.58 -6.85
C ASP A 236 -16.59 -5.03 -5.57
N ALA A 237 -16.11 -4.10 -4.74
CA ALA A 237 -15.45 -4.38 -3.47
C ALA A 237 -16.36 -5.15 -2.50
N ALA A 238 -17.67 -4.85 -2.50
CA ALA A 238 -18.66 -5.55 -1.69
C ALA A 238 -18.85 -7.04 -2.09
N LEU A 239 -18.44 -7.41 -3.31
CA LEU A 239 -18.53 -8.77 -3.82
C LEU A 239 -17.28 -9.62 -3.51
N ILE A 240 -16.21 -9.01 -2.98
CA ILE A 240 -14.98 -9.72 -2.61
C ILE A 240 -15.13 -10.27 -1.19
N PRO A 241 -15.21 -11.61 -1.01
CA PRO A 241 -15.40 -12.20 0.30
C PRO A 241 -14.26 -11.88 1.25
N GLY A 242 -14.58 -11.38 2.44
CA GLY A 242 -13.59 -11.14 3.50
C GLY A 242 -12.70 -9.92 3.31
N LEU A 243 -12.88 -9.10 2.26
CA LEU A 243 -12.06 -7.91 2.02
C LEU A 243 -12.08 -6.95 3.22
N PHE A 244 -13.25 -6.76 3.84
CA PHE A 244 -13.43 -5.90 5.01
C PHE A 244 -13.20 -6.62 6.36
N GLU A 245 -13.02 -7.94 6.33
CA GLU A 245 -12.79 -8.78 7.51
C GLU A 245 -11.30 -9.13 7.67
N GLY A 246 -10.42 -8.59 6.83
CA GLY A 246 -8.97 -8.83 6.85
C GLY A 246 -8.54 -10.17 6.22
N ALA A 247 -9.42 -10.81 5.46
CA ALA A 247 -9.02 -11.96 4.64
C ALA A 247 -8.19 -11.49 3.43
N SER A 248 -7.28 -12.36 2.99
CA SER A 248 -6.47 -12.13 1.78
C SER A 248 -7.09 -12.89 0.62
N PRO A 249 -7.94 -12.25 -0.21
CA PRO A 249 -8.51 -12.90 -1.38
C PRO A 249 -7.41 -13.26 -2.38
N SER A 250 -7.53 -14.41 -3.03
CA SER A 250 -6.62 -14.79 -4.11
C SER A 250 -6.95 -14.03 -5.39
N ALA A 251 -5.92 -13.52 -6.06
CA ALA A 251 -6.04 -12.86 -7.35
C ALA A 251 -5.11 -13.53 -8.37
N THR A 252 -5.54 -13.60 -9.63
CA THR A 252 -4.70 -14.05 -10.73
C THR A 252 -4.28 -12.84 -11.56
N VAL A 253 -2.98 -12.69 -11.73
CA VAL A 253 -2.39 -11.63 -12.56
C VAL A 253 -2.11 -12.19 -13.94
N SER A 254 -2.61 -11.51 -14.99
CA SER A 254 -2.24 -11.75 -16.37
C SER A 254 -1.51 -10.52 -16.91
N VAL A 255 -0.33 -10.72 -17.45
CA VAL A 255 0.50 -9.68 -18.07
C VAL A 255 0.22 -9.61 -19.56
#